data_1c1dd2a63ccb65a625545cffcc51843e
#
_entry.id   1c1dd2a63ccb65a625545cffcc51843e
#
_cell.length_a   1.000
_cell.length_b   1.000
_cell.length_c   1.000
_cell.angle_alpha   90.00
_cell.angle_beta   90.00
_cell.angle_gamma   90.00
#
_symmetry.space_group_name_H-M   'P 1'
#
loop_
_entity.id
_entity.type
_entity.pdbx_description
1 polymer ?
#
loop_
_entity_poly.entity_id
_entity_poly.type
_entity_poly.pdbx_seq_one_letter_code
_entity_poly.pdbx_strand_id
1 'polypeptide(L)'
;MRMPTLCFGLLLGSVVFAVSPVHSTHAATSNQDADSLANFDSENFSRQEWAVIRTLSPLPALPVDPTNKYRDSPAAALLGQKLFFESRLSGPIQVGTPAEGQLGPIGATGKIACRNCHMPESKWLFDIRSNNGGAIPNATALGSNWMTRNVSSIVNTVFYVHPGSGAHWRENDGYSDSEWFDAQSEPEGPPVQNGSRLQLAHVIFEHYRDDYNNAFPDWPLDPALADYTRFPATGSPYTDSANWNGLSTEDKEIVNRVLVNYGKAIEAYLRRLVSRNAPFDRFVAGDRDAISHEAKKGLKLFIGKAGCIHCHNTPLFSDDDFHVIGLRIDTSLSPHADPNEAGRSANQALICDPTVAGGDFNVNGHFSDHPAITRDGNFCRQTIPPGLWRTKGLRQVAETGPYFRDGQAATLDDVIEFYDRGGDPADTFQGGPKEIRPLHLSGEEKEQLKKFLKTLTGEQVPARFLRDLHNP
;
A
#
# COMPACT_ATOMS: atom_id res chain seq x y z
N MET A 1 -52.42 37.43 -24.06
CA MET A 1 -51.89 38.56 -24.85
C MET A 1 -50.61 38.06 -25.52
N ARG A 2 -50.48 38.32 -26.81
CA ARG A 2 -49.62 37.66 -27.80
C ARG A 2 -48.10 37.81 -27.55
N MET A 3 -47.34 36.71 -27.75
CA MET A 3 -45.90 36.74 -28.03
C MET A 3 -45.53 37.49 -29.29
N PRO A 4 -44.31 37.96 -29.44
CA PRO A 4 -43.65 37.89 -30.74
C PRO A 4 -42.42 37.05 -30.74
N THR A 5 -42.34 36.25 -31.76
CA THR A 5 -41.25 35.43 -32.28
C THR A 5 -40.12 36.33 -32.82
N LEU A 6 -38.87 36.06 -32.47
CA LEU A 6 -37.71 36.61 -33.14
C LEU A 6 -36.80 35.49 -33.64
N CYS A 7 -36.74 35.40 -34.98
CA CYS A 7 -35.76 34.61 -35.72
C CYS A 7 -34.38 35.24 -35.61
N PHE A 8 -33.35 34.41 -35.35
CA PHE A 8 -31.95 34.77 -35.60
C PHE A 8 -31.35 33.80 -36.60
N GLY A 9 -30.89 34.36 -37.70
CA GLY A 9 -30.32 33.65 -38.82
C GLY A 9 -28.86 33.19 -38.53
N LEU A 10 -28.56 32.00 -39.01
CA LEU A 10 -27.19 31.46 -39.10
C LEU A 10 -26.40 32.19 -40.19
N LEU A 11 -25.27 32.77 -39.83
CA LEU A 11 -24.20 33.16 -40.74
C LEU A 11 -23.08 32.12 -40.66
N LEU A 12 -22.96 31.31 -41.72
CA LEU A 12 -21.85 30.42 -41.97
C LEU A 12 -20.63 31.23 -42.46
N GLY A 13 -19.66 31.44 -41.62
CA GLY A 13 -18.36 31.99 -42.01
C GLY A 13 -17.36 30.86 -42.29
N SER A 14 -17.05 30.66 -43.58
CA SER A 14 -15.99 29.71 -44.01
C SER A 14 -14.62 30.32 -43.71
N VAL A 15 -13.87 29.70 -42.79
CA VAL A 15 -12.46 30.02 -42.55
C VAL A 15 -11.60 29.08 -43.39
N VAL A 16 -10.96 29.65 -44.39
CA VAL A 16 -9.97 28.98 -45.23
C VAL A 16 -8.64 29.01 -44.48
N PHE A 17 -8.16 27.85 -44.04
CA PHE A 17 -6.80 27.72 -43.51
C PHE A 17 -5.81 27.61 -44.68
N ALA A 18 -4.94 28.57 -44.80
CA ALA A 18 -3.77 28.49 -45.67
C ALA A 18 -2.73 27.55 -45.03
N VAL A 19 -2.45 26.43 -45.71
CA VAL A 19 -1.40 25.50 -45.33
C VAL A 19 -0.09 26.03 -45.91
N SER A 20 0.81 26.54 -45.06
CA SER A 20 2.19 26.82 -45.44
C SER A 20 3.01 25.53 -45.40
N PRO A 21 3.90 25.29 -46.38
CA PRO A 21 4.75 24.10 -46.36
C PRO A 21 5.81 24.23 -45.27
N VAL A 22 5.73 23.30 -44.29
CA VAL A 22 6.80 23.15 -43.29
C VAL A 22 8.00 22.48 -43.96
N HIS A 23 9.09 23.20 -44.06
CA HIS A 23 10.37 22.62 -44.43
C HIS A 23 10.81 21.64 -43.35
N SER A 24 10.97 20.41 -43.71
CA SER A 24 11.53 19.36 -42.84
C SER A 24 13.02 19.65 -42.62
N THR A 25 13.35 20.15 -41.45
CA THR A 25 14.74 20.08 -40.97
C THR A 25 15.00 18.73 -40.33
N HIS A 26 15.64 17.85 -41.05
CA HIS A 26 16.27 16.65 -40.54
C HIS A 26 17.52 17.05 -39.75
N ALA A 27 17.44 17.14 -38.43
CA ALA A 27 18.58 17.01 -37.53
C ALA A 27 18.12 17.13 -36.07
N ALA A 28 17.86 16.01 -35.39
CA ALA A 28 18.00 15.74 -33.95
C ALA A 28 17.28 14.46 -33.48
N THR A 29 17.46 13.34 -34.21
CA THR A 29 16.85 12.05 -33.82
C THR A 29 17.85 11.05 -33.23
N SER A 30 19.15 11.40 -33.08
CA SER A 30 20.18 10.39 -32.84
C SER A 30 20.45 10.02 -31.37
N ASN A 31 20.09 10.84 -30.38
CA ASN A 31 20.40 10.51 -28.96
C ASN A 31 19.23 9.87 -28.20
N GLN A 32 17.99 10.23 -28.49
CA GLN A 32 16.84 9.59 -27.84
C GLN A 32 16.61 8.16 -28.34
N ASP A 33 16.85 7.90 -29.63
CA ASP A 33 16.72 6.56 -30.23
C ASP A 33 17.82 5.60 -29.76
N ALA A 34 19.04 6.08 -29.55
CA ALA A 34 20.15 5.27 -29.05
C ALA A 34 19.93 4.82 -27.59
N ASP A 35 19.39 5.70 -26.75
CA ASP A 35 19.12 5.39 -25.35
C ASP A 35 17.91 4.47 -25.21
N SER A 36 16.92 4.58 -26.10
CA SER A 36 15.72 3.71 -26.13
C SER A 36 16.03 2.24 -26.43
N LEU A 37 17.18 1.95 -27.05
CA LEU A 37 17.61 0.59 -27.42
C LEU A 37 18.77 0.08 -26.56
N ALA A 38 19.15 0.78 -25.52
CA ALA A 38 20.17 0.27 -24.62
C ALA A 38 19.79 -1.13 -24.12
N ASN A 39 20.72 -2.08 -24.19
CA ASN A 39 20.54 -3.47 -23.80
C ASN A 39 19.41 -4.22 -24.54
N PHE A 40 19.02 -3.80 -25.73
CA PHE A 40 17.92 -4.38 -26.49
C PHE A 40 18.14 -5.87 -26.83
N ASP A 41 17.20 -6.72 -26.39
CA ASP A 41 17.14 -8.16 -26.72
C ASP A 41 16.39 -8.39 -28.04
N SER A 42 17.07 -8.16 -29.16
CA SER A 42 16.49 -8.27 -30.52
C SER A 42 16.11 -9.70 -30.93
N GLU A 43 16.59 -10.72 -30.22
CA GLU A 43 16.26 -12.11 -30.49
C GLU A 43 14.87 -12.49 -29.98
N ASN A 44 14.46 -11.88 -28.86
CA ASN A 44 13.21 -12.22 -28.20
C ASN A 44 12.12 -11.16 -28.35
N PHE A 45 12.48 -9.88 -28.57
CA PHE A 45 11.55 -8.75 -28.53
C PHE A 45 11.70 -7.82 -29.73
N SER A 46 10.60 -7.21 -30.15
CA SER A 46 10.60 -6.08 -31.07
C SER A 46 11.05 -4.80 -30.33
N ARG A 47 11.42 -3.76 -31.11
CA ARG A 47 11.76 -2.44 -30.53
C ARG A 47 10.62 -1.83 -29.73
N GLN A 48 9.39 -2.02 -30.15
CA GLN A 48 8.21 -1.51 -29.44
C GLN A 48 8.00 -2.25 -28.11
N GLU A 49 8.09 -3.57 -28.10
CA GLU A 49 8.02 -4.37 -26.87
C GLU A 49 9.14 -3.97 -25.90
N TRP A 50 10.37 -3.78 -26.42
CA TRP A 50 11.50 -3.39 -25.57
C TRP A 50 11.32 -2.00 -24.95
N ALA A 51 10.77 -1.04 -25.69
CA ALA A 51 10.44 0.26 -25.16
C ALA A 51 9.48 0.18 -23.95
N VAL A 52 8.47 -0.70 -24.02
CA VAL A 52 7.55 -0.98 -22.90
C VAL A 52 8.30 -1.67 -21.75
N ILE A 53 9.11 -2.71 -22.04
CA ILE A 53 9.86 -3.46 -21.02
C ILE A 53 10.74 -2.54 -20.18
N ARG A 54 11.40 -1.58 -20.79
CA ARG A 54 12.26 -0.61 -20.11
C ARG A 54 11.54 0.31 -19.13
N THR A 55 10.24 0.55 -19.30
CA THR A 55 9.46 1.34 -18.34
C THR A 55 9.20 0.61 -17.02
N LEU A 56 9.39 -0.72 -17.00
CA LEU A 56 9.14 -1.57 -15.84
C LEU A 56 10.37 -1.73 -14.93
N SER A 57 11.52 -1.16 -15.28
CA SER A 57 12.77 -1.29 -14.53
C SER A 57 13.75 -0.16 -14.89
N PRO A 58 14.61 0.28 -13.95
CA PRO A 58 14.72 -0.17 -12.55
C PRO A 58 13.71 0.51 -11.62
N LEU A 59 13.60 0.02 -10.39
CA LEU A 59 12.92 0.77 -9.32
C LEU A 59 13.58 2.16 -9.15
N PRO A 60 12.79 3.24 -9.05
CA PRO A 60 13.31 4.59 -8.91
C PRO A 60 14.07 4.79 -7.57
N ALA A 61 14.66 5.95 -7.38
CA ALA A 61 15.10 6.41 -6.06
C ALA A 61 13.91 6.42 -5.09
N LEU A 62 14.19 6.35 -3.78
CA LEU A 62 13.14 6.47 -2.77
C LEU A 62 12.42 7.82 -2.93
N PRO A 63 11.09 7.81 -2.97
CA PRO A 63 10.33 9.05 -3.06
C PRO A 63 10.58 9.91 -1.83
N VAL A 64 10.50 11.22 -2.00
CA VAL A 64 10.60 12.17 -0.91
C VAL A 64 9.21 12.36 -0.32
N ASP A 65 9.04 12.09 0.97
CA ASP A 65 7.86 12.52 1.73
C ASP A 65 8.19 13.82 2.47
N PRO A 66 7.73 15.00 2.01
CA PRO A 66 8.00 16.26 2.68
C PRO A 66 7.21 16.41 3.98
N THR A 67 6.16 15.60 4.20
CA THR A 67 5.31 15.67 5.40
C THR A 67 5.95 15.04 6.63
N ASN A 68 7.06 14.31 6.43
CA ASN A 68 7.91 13.74 7.47
C ASN A 68 9.37 14.16 7.28
N LYS A 69 9.83 15.20 7.95
CA LYS A 69 11.23 15.65 7.88
C LYS A 69 12.23 14.65 8.46
N TYR A 70 11.77 13.68 9.26
CA TYR A 70 12.60 12.63 9.88
C TYR A 70 12.67 11.34 9.05
N ARG A 71 12.00 11.26 7.91
CA ARG A 71 11.90 10.07 7.05
C ARG A 71 13.22 9.37 6.72
N ASP A 72 14.31 10.14 6.61
CA ASP A 72 15.64 9.60 6.30
C ASP A 72 16.58 9.55 7.51
N SER A 73 16.11 9.96 8.71
CA SER A 73 16.88 9.97 9.95
C SER A 73 17.23 8.55 10.40
N PRO A 74 18.53 8.23 10.61
CA PRO A 74 18.93 6.93 11.16
C PRO A 74 18.39 6.69 12.58
N ALA A 75 18.29 7.75 13.41
CA ALA A 75 17.78 7.65 14.77
C ALA A 75 16.27 7.35 14.77
N ALA A 76 15.49 8.04 13.91
CA ALA A 76 14.06 7.75 13.75
C ALA A 76 13.84 6.33 13.21
N ALA A 77 14.63 5.87 12.22
CA ALA A 77 14.54 4.52 11.69
C ALA A 77 14.87 3.44 12.75
N LEU A 78 15.86 3.70 13.61
CA LEU A 78 16.20 2.78 14.71
C LEU A 78 15.08 2.70 15.75
N LEU A 79 14.51 3.83 16.14
CA LEU A 79 13.35 3.88 17.02
C LEU A 79 12.17 3.15 16.38
N GLY A 80 11.87 3.43 15.11
CA GLY A 80 10.79 2.78 14.36
C GLY A 80 10.96 1.25 14.30
N GLN A 81 12.20 0.76 14.11
CA GLN A 81 12.46 -0.68 14.18
C GLN A 81 12.16 -1.26 15.57
N LYS A 82 12.57 -0.59 16.66
CA LYS A 82 12.23 -1.04 18.01
C LYS A 82 10.72 -1.08 18.21
N LEU A 83 10.02 -0.01 17.82
CA LEU A 83 8.56 0.12 17.99
C LEU A 83 7.76 -0.87 17.11
N PHE A 84 8.29 -1.27 15.96
CA PHE A 84 7.70 -2.32 15.13
C PHE A 84 7.60 -3.68 15.83
N PHE A 85 8.52 -3.97 16.75
CA PHE A 85 8.53 -5.19 17.57
C PHE A 85 7.89 -5.01 18.95
N GLU A 86 7.40 -3.81 19.29
CA GLU A 86 6.89 -3.48 20.61
C GLU A 86 5.44 -3.92 20.79
N SER A 87 5.22 -4.94 21.60
CA SER A 87 3.87 -5.47 21.86
C SER A 87 3.09 -4.74 22.95
N ARG A 88 3.79 -4.02 23.86
CA ARG A 88 3.14 -3.30 24.99
C ARG A 88 2.20 -2.20 24.51
N LEU A 89 2.22 -1.83 23.23
CA LEU A 89 1.30 -0.88 22.63
C LEU A 89 -0.12 -1.43 22.47
N SER A 90 -0.28 -2.77 22.49
CA SER A 90 -1.58 -3.40 22.25
C SER A 90 -2.46 -3.48 23.49
N GLY A 91 -3.73 -3.21 23.27
CA GLY A 91 -4.80 -3.42 24.22
C GLY A 91 -5.26 -4.88 24.30
N PRO A 92 -6.47 -5.13 24.81
CA PRO A 92 -6.96 -6.47 25.03
C PRO A 92 -7.28 -7.23 23.73
N ILE A 93 -6.86 -8.51 23.68
CA ILE A 93 -7.26 -9.44 22.63
C ILE A 93 -8.78 -9.68 22.75
N GLN A 94 -9.49 -9.57 21.63
CA GLN A 94 -10.94 -9.67 21.60
C GLN A 94 -11.45 -11.06 21.18
N VAL A 95 -10.76 -11.72 20.24
CA VAL A 95 -11.19 -12.97 19.63
C VAL A 95 -10.01 -13.90 19.35
N GLY A 96 -10.35 -15.11 18.93
CA GLY A 96 -9.40 -16.13 18.51
C GLY A 96 -9.29 -17.26 19.50
N THR A 97 -8.85 -18.41 18.99
CA THR A 97 -8.56 -19.62 19.74
C THR A 97 -7.13 -20.08 19.42
N PRO A 98 -6.51 -20.93 20.26
CA PRO A 98 -5.21 -21.51 19.91
C PRO A 98 -5.20 -22.23 18.56
N ALA A 99 -6.31 -22.86 18.18
CA ALA A 99 -6.45 -23.53 16.88
C ALA A 99 -6.49 -22.53 15.70
N GLU A 100 -6.91 -21.30 15.93
CA GLU A 100 -6.94 -20.21 14.93
C GLU A 100 -5.68 -19.33 14.97
N GLY A 101 -4.63 -19.74 15.72
CA GLY A 101 -3.39 -18.99 15.82
C GLY A 101 -3.47 -17.76 16.71
N GLN A 102 -4.36 -17.76 17.70
CA GLN A 102 -4.51 -16.69 18.70
C GLN A 102 -3.15 -16.26 19.27
N LEU A 103 -2.95 -14.94 19.37
CA LEU A 103 -1.71 -14.34 19.86
C LEU A 103 -1.59 -14.35 21.41
N GLY A 104 -2.69 -14.63 22.11
CA GLY A 104 -2.77 -14.77 23.54
C GLY A 104 -4.20 -15.03 24.03
N PRO A 105 -4.45 -15.18 25.35
CA PRO A 105 -5.80 -15.34 25.88
C PRO A 105 -6.66 -14.10 25.62
N ILE A 106 -7.96 -14.28 25.42
CA ILE A 106 -8.91 -13.17 25.31
C ILE A 106 -8.80 -12.27 26.55
N GLY A 107 -8.76 -10.97 26.35
CA GLY A 107 -8.55 -9.97 27.40
C GLY A 107 -7.07 -9.69 27.74
N ALA A 108 -6.12 -10.50 27.25
CA ALA A 108 -4.70 -10.23 27.46
C ALA A 108 -4.26 -8.98 26.69
N THR A 109 -3.46 -8.13 27.33
CA THR A 109 -2.88 -6.91 26.77
C THR A 109 -1.38 -7.09 26.52
N GLY A 110 -0.77 -6.21 25.72
CA GLY A 110 0.66 -6.23 25.49
C GLY A 110 1.16 -7.47 24.72
N LYS A 111 0.36 -8.00 23.79
CA LYS A 111 0.64 -9.24 23.06
C LYS A 111 0.86 -9.07 21.56
N ILE A 112 0.45 -7.94 21.01
CA ILE A 112 0.39 -7.74 19.56
C ILE A 112 1.30 -6.56 19.17
N ALA A 113 2.23 -6.84 18.27
CA ALA A 113 3.08 -5.85 17.61
C ALA A 113 2.92 -5.95 16.09
N CYS A 114 3.43 -4.99 15.33
CA CYS A 114 3.39 -5.02 13.86
C CYS A 114 4.00 -6.33 13.30
N ARG A 115 5.09 -6.83 13.94
CA ARG A 115 5.74 -8.08 13.57
C ARG A 115 4.84 -9.33 13.64
N ASN A 116 3.71 -9.27 14.33
CA ASN A 116 2.81 -10.42 14.43
C ASN A 116 1.95 -10.62 13.18
N CYS A 117 1.79 -9.57 12.38
CA CYS A 117 1.12 -9.62 11.08
C CYS A 117 2.13 -9.46 9.93
N HIS A 118 3.11 -8.57 10.07
CA HIS A 118 4.20 -8.40 9.12
C HIS A 118 5.44 -9.16 9.60
N MET A 119 5.42 -10.47 9.42
CA MET A 119 6.34 -11.41 10.06
C MET A 119 7.74 -11.39 9.44
N PRO A 120 8.81 -11.09 10.22
CA PRO A 120 10.18 -11.11 9.72
C PRO A 120 10.64 -12.49 9.25
N GLU A 121 10.06 -13.55 9.80
CA GLU A 121 10.33 -14.94 9.44
C GLU A 121 9.98 -15.24 7.97
N SER A 122 9.01 -14.52 7.41
CA SER A 122 8.69 -14.60 5.99
C SER A 122 9.76 -14.02 5.08
N LYS A 123 10.71 -13.22 5.65
CA LYS A 123 11.69 -12.39 4.93
C LYS A 123 11.08 -11.28 4.07
N TRP A 124 9.79 -11.33 3.82
CA TRP A 124 9.01 -10.38 3.00
C TRP A 124 7.95 -9.62 3.82
N LEU A 125 7.97 -9.82 5.15
CA LEU A 125 7.14 -9.08 6.11
C LEU A 125 5.64 -9.10 5.77
N PHE A 126 5.10 -10.29 5.60
CA PHE A 126 3.66 -10.58 5.46
C PHE A 126 3.25 -11.73 6.42
N ASP A 127 1.96 -11.98 6.58
CA ASP A 127 1.45 -12.99 7.50
C ASP A 127 1.57 -14.40 6.93
N ILE A 128 2.58 -15.16 7.36
CA ILE A 128 2.77 -16.55 6.96
C ILE A 128 1.80 -17.52 7.63
N ARG A 129 1.04 -17.10 8.64
CA ARG A 129 0.03 -17.96 9.27
C ARG A 129 -1.13 -18.24 8.33
N SER A 130 -1.45 -17.28 7.45
CA SER A 130 -2.47 -17.41 6.41
C SER A 130 -1.98 -18.14 5.17
N ASN A 131 -0.66 -18.39 5.05
CA ASN A 131 -0.08 -19.10 3.91
C ASN A 131 -0.47 -20.59 3.93
N ASN A 132 -0.47 -21.20 2.74
CA ASN A 132 -0.80 -22.61 2.55
C ASN A 132 0.03 -23.51 3.48
N GLY A 133 -0.63 -24.11 4.50
CA GLY A 133 0.03 -24.88 5.56
C GLY A 133 0.37 -24.08 6.83
N GLY A 134 0.03 -22.79 6.91
CA GLY A 134 0.12 -22.01 8.14
C GLY A 134 -0.94 -22.38 9.19
N ALA A 135 -0.83 -21.79 10.38
CA ALA A 135 -1.73 -22.07 11.50
C ALA A 135 -3.17 -21.57 11.25
N ILE A 136 -3.36 -20.65 10.31
CA ILE A 136 -4.63 -20.04 9.95
C ILE A 136 -4.84 -20.24 8.44
N PRO A 137 -5.34 -21.38 7.99
CA PRO A 137 -5.52 -21.63 6.57
C PRO A 137 -6.59 -20.70 5.98
N ASN A 138 -6.28 -20.12 4.83
CA ASN A 138 -7.18 -19.24 4.06
C ASN A 138 -7.70 -18.03 4.85
N ALA A 139 -6.91 -17.52 5.78
CA ALA A 139 -7.38 -16.50 6.67
C ALA A 139 -6.96 -15.12 6.20
N THR A 140 -7.88 -14.22 6.40
CA THR A 140 -7.61 -12.81 6.62
C THR A 140 -6.71 -12.64 7.86
N ALA A 141 -6.19 -11.46 8.10
CA ALA A 141 -5.31 -11.21 9.24
C ALA A 141 -6.00 -11.37 10.59
N LEU A 142 -5.26 -11.86 11.58
CA LEU A 142 -5.68 -11.90 12.98
C LEU A 142 -4.76 -11.03 13.83
N GLY A 143 -5.31 -9.91 14.29
CA GLY A 143 -4.74 -9.05 15.32
C GLY A 143 -5.41 -9.25 16.67
N SER A 144 -5.94 -8.20 17.28
CA SER A 144 -6.82 -8.30 18.45
C SER A 144 -8.17 -8.90 18.10
N ASN A 145 -8.60 -8.70 16.86
CA ASN A 145 -9.80 -9.28 16.25
C ASN A 145 -9.46 -9.73 14.82
N TRP A 146 -10.36 -10.48 14.19
CA TRP A 146 -10.25 -10.79 12.78
C TRP A 146 -10.39 -9.53 11.92
N MET A 147 -9.50 -9.39 10.96
CA MET A 147 -9.60 -8.39 9.89
C MET A 147 -10.34 -9.00 8.70
N THR A 148 -10.86 -8.16 7.83
CA THR A 148 -11.58 -8.62 6.62
C THR A 148 -10.63 -8.94 5.46
N ARG A 149 -9.35 -8.61 5.61
CA ARG A 149 -8.35 -8.70 4.54
C ARG A 149 -7.11 -9.47 4.96
N ASN A 150 -6.42 -10.01 3.95
CA ASN A 150 -5.09 -10.59 4.08
C ASN A 150 -4.03 -9.50 4.30
N VAL A 151 -2.95 -9.86 5.00
CA VAL A 151 -1.80 -8.96 5.23
C VAL A 151 -0.89 -8.92 4.03
N SER A 152 -0.73 -7.75 3.45
CA SER A 152 0.25 -7.52 2.39
C SER A 152 1.68 -7.41 2.94
N SER A 153 2.67 -7.73 2.10
CA SER A 153 4.07 -7.40 2.39
C SER A 153 4.27 -5.89 2.52
N ILE A 154 5.05 -5.48 3.52
CA ILE A 154 5.46 -4.07 3.68
C ILE A 154 6.82 -3.77 3.03
N VAL A 155 7.41 -4.73 2.33
CA VAL A 155 8.62 -4.49 1.53
C VAL A 155 8.25 -3.65 0.30
N ASN A 156 8.99 -2.58 0.08
CA ASN A 156 8.76 -1.62 -1.01
C ASN A 156 7.48 -0.75 -0.88
N THR A 157 6.76 -0.76 0.26
CA THR A 157 5.55 0.08 0.42
C THR A 157 5.82 1.55 0.24
N VAL A 158 6.98 2.02 0.64
CA VAL A 158 7.39 3.42 0.52
C VAL A 158 7.40 3.99 -0.91
N PHE A 159 7.40 3.13 -1.93
CA PHE A 159 7.30 3.58 -3.32
C PHE A 159 5.87 3.92 -3.76
N TYR A 160 4.87 3.51 -3.01
CA TYR A 160 3.47 3.85 -3.26
C TYR A 160 3.07 5.20 -2.66
N VAL A 161 3.99 5.90 -2.01
CA VAL A 161 3.76 7.20 -1.39
C VAL A 161 3.91 8.30 -2.43
N HIS A 162 2.82 9.01 -2.73
CA HIS A 162 2.81 10.19 -3.58
C HIS A 162 2.21 11.37 -2.79
N PRO A 163 2.97 12.05 -1.94
CA PRO A 163 2.48 13.19 -1.17
C PRO A 163 1.86 14.24 -2.07
N GLY A 164 0.62 14.63 -1.76
CA GLY A 164 -0.11 15.63 -2.53
C GLY A 164 -0.84 15.13 -3.77
N SER A 165 -0.72 13.85 -4.16
CA SER A 165 -1.48 13.30 -5.28
C SER A 165 -2.96 13.04 -4.94
N GLY A 166 -3.43 13.49 -3.78
CA GLY A 166 -4.81 13.31 -3.32
C GLY A 166 -5.18 11.82 -3.26
N ALA A 167 -5.94 11.37 -2.38
CA ALA A 167 -6.65 10.10 -2.33
C ALA A 167 -6.10 8.81 -3.02
N HIS A 168 -4.93 8.81 -3.60
CA HIS A 168 -4.29 7.63 -4.22
C HIS A 168 -3.43 6.90 -3.20
N TRP A 169 -4.04 6.47 -2.12
CA TRP A 169 -3.25 5.95 -1.08
C TRP A 169 -3.67 4.58 -0.74
N ARG A 170 -2.83 3.79 -0.97
CA ARG A 170 -2.17 2.76 -0.22
C ARG A 170 -2.96 1.50 -0.07
N GLU A 171 -2.31 0.56 0.55
CA GLU A 171 -2.73 -0.80 0.76
C GLU A 171 -4.17 -0.95 1.23
N ASN A 172 -4.68 0.03 1.99
CA ASN A 172 -6.03 0.08 2.50
C ASN A 172 -7.00 0.87 1.61
N ASP A 173 -6.81 0.83 0.28
CA ASP A 173 -7.71 1.44 -0.70
C ASP A 173 -7.94 2.95 -0.52
N GLY A 174 -6.90 3.65 -0.05
CA GLY A 174 -6.90 5.11 0.01
C GLY A 174 -7.38 5.71 1.32
N TYR A 175 -7.28 4.99 2.41
CA TYR A 175 -7.59 5.50 3.73
C TYR A 175 -6.56 6.53 4.23
N SER A 176 -5.28 6.31 3.94
CA SER A 176 -4.18 7.15 4.40
C SER A 176 -3.60 8.01 3.28
N ASP A 177 -3.07 9.18 3.59
CA ASP A 177 -2.39 10.07 2.67
C ASP A 177 -0.89 10.24 2.94
N SER A 178 -0.35 9.45 3.86
CA SER A 178 1.07 9.31 4.15
C SER A 178 1.37 8.00 4.87
N GLU A 179 2.62 7.54 4.80
CA GLU A 179 3.08 6.33 5.49
C GLU A 179 2.98 6.47 7.00
N TRP A 180 3.34 7.65 7.52
CA TRP A 180 3.27 7.91 8.96
C TRP A 180 1.84 7.98 9.49
N PHE A 181 0.88 8.47 8.68
CA PHE A 181 -0.52 8.51 9.08
C PHE A 181 -1.10 7.09 9.16
N ASP A 182 -0.81 6.25 8.18
CA ASP A 182 -1.21 4.85 8.18
C ASP A 182 -0.66 4.13 9.43
N ALA A 183 0.66 4.19 9.59
CA ALA A 183 1.33 3.51 10.69
C ALA A 183 0.84 3.98 12.08
N GLN A 184 0.52 5.27 12.25
CA GLN A 184 0.07 5.79 13.55
C GLN A 184 -1.37 5.38 13.89
N SER A 185 -2.18 4.97 12.93
CA SER A 185 -3.55 4.53 13.18
C SER A 185 -3.63 3.09 13.71
N GLU A 186 -2.65 2.26 13.42
CA GLU A 186 -2.65 0.82 13.70
C GLU A 186 -2.66 0.46 15.20
N PRO A 187 -1.94 1.16 16.10
CA PRO A 187 -2.02 0.87 17.53
C PRO A 187 -3.40 1.04 18.14
N GLU A 188 -4.21 1.96 17.62
CA GLU A 188 -5.57 2.23 18.11
C GLU A 188 -6.65 1.44 17.37
N GLY A 189 -6.32 0.84 16.22
CA GLY A 189 -7.26 0.06 15.41
C GLY A 189 -7.83 -1.14 16.18
N PRO A 190 -9.17 -1.20 16.41
CA PRO A 190 -9.76 -2.30 17.19
C PRO A 190 -9.42 -3.70 16.68
N PRO A 191 -9.44 -3.98 15.35
CA PRO A 191 -9.06 -5.30 14.88
C PRO A 191 -7.55 -5.55 14.89
N VAL A 192 -6.72 -4.48 14.91
CA VAL A 192 -5.26 -4.57 14.80
C VAL A 192 -4.64 -4.75 16.19
N GLN A 193 -4.32 -3.66 16.89
CA GLN A 193 -3.71 -3.73 18.20
C GLN A 193 -4.66 -3.36 19.35
N ASN A 194 -5.79 -2.69 19.09
CA ASN A 194 -6.81 -2.35 20.08
C ASN A 194 -6.28 -1.61 21.32
N GLY A 195 -5.20 -0.85 21.15
CA GLY A 195 -4.57 -0.06 22.19
C GLY A 195 -5.17 1.34 22.33
N SER A 196 -4.41 2.24 22.96
CA SER A 196 -4.77 3.64 23.06
C SER A 196 -3.55 4.54 22.97
N ARG A 197 -3.74 5.80 22.53
CA ARG A 197 -2.63 6.76 22.39
C ARG A 197 -2.00 7.17 23.71
N LEU A 198 -2.75 7.18 24.81
CA LEU A 198 -2.19 7.39 26.15
C LEU A 198 -1.29 6.23 26.55
N GLN A 199 -1.72 4.97 26.36
CA GLN A 199 -0.88 3.79 26.59
C GLN A 199 0.41 3.87 25.75
N LEU A 200 0.29 4.19 24.47
CA LEU A 200 1.43 4.37 23.58
C LEU A 200 2.39 5.45 24.11
N ALA A 201 1.87 6.61 24.51
CA ALA A 201 2.69 7.69 25.03
C ALA A 201 3.44 7.29 26.30
N HIS A 202 2.81 6.56 27.22
CA HIS A 202 3.46 6.04 28.43
C HIS A 202 4.52 5.01 28.11
N VAL A 203 4.24 4.02 27.24
CA VAL A 203 5.23 3.00 26.84
C VAL A 203 6.46 3.68 26.23
N ILE A 204 6.27 4.67 25.35
CA ILE A 204 7.40 5.40 24.77
C ILE A 204 8.14 6.20 25.81
N PHE A 205 7.43 6.88 26.71
CA PHE A 205 8.04 7.69 27.78
C PHE A 205 8.86 6.84 28.75
N GLU A 206 8.38 5.68 29.15
CA GLU A 206 9.03 4.82 30.14
C GLU A 206 10.20 4.01 29.56
N HIS A 207 10.08 3.57 28.33
CA HIS A 207 11.01 2.58 27.78
C HIS A 207 11.87 3.09 26.62
N TYR A 208 11.52 4.21 25.98
CA TYR A 208 12.19 4.71 24.77
C TYR A 208 12.53 6.20 24.83
N ARG A 209 12.55 6.81 26.03
CA ARG A 209 12.74 8.27 26.19
C ARG A 209 13.98 8.78 25.46
N ASP A 210 15.12 8.13 25.67
CA ASP A 210 16.38 8.58 25.07
C ASP A 210 16.40 8.37 23.56
N ASP A 211 15.90 7.22 23.10
CA ASP A 211 15.77 6.95 21.66
C ASP A 211 14.83 7.96 21.00
N TYR A 212 13.69 8.25 21.64
CA TYR A 212 12.71 9.20 21.13
C TYR A 212 13.27 10.63 21.09
N ASN A 213 13.88 11.11 22.16
CA ASN A 213 14.46 12.45 22.22
C ASN A 213 15.61 12.61 21.21
N ASN A 214 16.37 11.55 20.96
CA ASN A 214 17.40 11.54 19.93
C ASN A 214 16.82 11.53 18.51
N ALA A 215 15.71 10.84 18.29
CA ALA A 215 15.02 10.80 16.98
C ALA A 215 14.29 12.11 16.66
N PHE A 216 13.73 12.77 17.68
CA PHE A 216 12.90 13.96 17.56
C PHE A 216 13.40 15.10 18.46
N PRO A 217 14.59 15.65 18.23
CA PRO A 217 15.18 16.66 19.10
C PRO A 217 14.39 17.96 19.18
N ASP A 218 13.59 18.27 18.16
CA ASP A 218 12.70 19.44 18.15
C ASP A 218 11.42 19.24 18.99
N TRP A 219 11.11 18.00 19.34
CA TRP A 219 9.89 17.59 20.04
C TRP A 219 10.21 16.53 21.10
N PRO A 220 11.06 16.84 22.11
CA PRO A 220 11.37 15.87 23.15
C PRO A 220 10.11 15.53 23.96
N LEU A 221 10.11 14.35 24.58
CA LEU A 221 9.00 13.90 25.42
C LEU A 221 8.78 14.88 26.58
N ASP A 222 7.52 15.28 26.76
CA ASP A 222 7.13 16.14 27.89
C ASP A 222 7.27 15.36 29.21
N PRO A 223 8.03 15.90 30.20
CA PRO A 223 8.19 15.27 31.51
C PRO A 223 6.87 15.05 32.26
N ALA A 224 5.82 15.84 31.96
CA ALA A 224 4.51 15.71 32.57
C ALA A 224 3.83 14.36 32.28
N LEU A 225 4.25 13.64 31.26
CA LEU A 225 3.81 12.24 30.98
C LEU A 225 4.11 11.26 32.13
N ALA A 226 4.96 11.65 33.10
CA ALA A 226 5.18 10.90 34.34
C ALA A 226 3.99 10.97 35.32
N ASP A 227 3.10 11.93 35.16
CA ASP A 227 1.96 12.14 36.07
C ASP A 227 0.71 11.39 35.56
N TYR A 228 0.50 10.20 36.09
CA TYR A 228 -0.65 9.35 35.75
C TYR A 228 -2.00 9.89 36.24
N THR A 229 -2.01 10.90 37.12
CA THR A 229 -3.26 11.60 37.51
C THR A 229 -3.68 12.59 36.44
N ARG A 230 -2.71 13.23 35.77
CA ARG A 230 -2.92 14.14 34.65
C ARG A 230 -3.08 13.37 33.33
N PHE A 231 -2.28 12.33 33.12
CA PHE A 231 -2.31 11.47 31.93
C PHE A 231 -2.67 10.03 32.35
N PRO A 232 -3.95 9.63 32.33
CA PRO A 232 -4.36 8.27 32.67
C PRO A 232 -3.63 7.21 31.84
N ALA A 233 -3.49 6.00 32.40
CA ALA A 233 -2.73 4.90 31.78
C ALA A 233 -3.23 4.51 30.40
N THR A 234 -4.53 4.68 30.14
CA THR A 234 -5.18 4.37 28.86
C THR A 234 -6.18 5.47 28.49
N GLY A 235 -6.41 5.63 27.19
CA GLY A 235 -7.42 6.54 26.66
C GLY A 235 -7.10 7.01 25.24
N SER A 236 -8.13 7.03 24.42
CA SER A 236 -8.14 7.55 23.06
C SER A 236 -9.56 7.96 22.67
N PRO A 237 -9.78 8.61 21.53
CA PRO A 237 -11.14 8.84 21.03
C PRO A 237 -11.97 7.56 20.85
N TYR A 238 -11.33 6.40 20.72
CA TYR A 238 -11.95 5.10 20.40
C TYR A 238 -12.00 4.15 21.59
N THR A 239 -10.99 4.21 22.45
CA THR A 239 -10.83 3.30 23.61
C THR A 239 -10.66 4.14 24.88
N ASP A 240 -11.42 3.82 25.93
CA ASP A 240 -11.45 4.59 27.19
C ASP A 240 -11.63 6.11 26.95
N SER A 241 -12.62 6.45 26.12
CA SER A 241 -12.86 7.83 25.67
C SER A 241 -13.14 8.82 26.79
N ALA A 242 -13.61 8.37 27.96
CA ALA A 242 -13.80 9.24 29.13
C ALA A 242 -12.48 9.81 29.61
N ASN A 243 -11.42 9.00 29.71
CA ASN A 243 -10.07 9.44 30.08
C ASN A 243 -9.53 10.45 29.07
N TRP A 244 -9.69 10.14 27.77
CA TRP A 244 -9.27 11.03 26.68
C TRP A 244 -10.02 12.37 26.69
N ASN A 245 -11.34 12.33 26.86
CA ASN A 245 -12.17 13.55 26.86
C ASN A 245 -11.92 14.42 28.08
N GLY A 246 -11.45 13.84 29.19
CA GLY A 246 -11.08 14.56 30.41
C GLY A 246 -9.77 15.36 30.29
N LEU A 247 -8.94 15.09 29.27
CA LEU A 247 -7.70 15.83 29.04
C LEU A 247 -7.96 17.28 28.55
N SER A 248 -7.10 18.19 28.92
CA SER A 248 -7.05 19.54 28.33
C SER A 248 -6.62 19.47 26.86
N THR A 249 -6.82 20.54 26.10
CA THR A 249 -6.36 20.64 24.72
C THR A 249 -4.84 20.51 24.62
N GLU A 250 -4.11 21.13 25.56
CA GLU A 250 -2.66 21.07 25.65
C GLU A 250 -2.17 19.65 25.94
N ASP A 251 -2.85 18.91 26.81
CA ASP A 251 -2.50 17.53 27.12
C ASP A 251 -2.75 16.60 25.94
N LYS A 252 -3.85 16.81 25.23
CA LYS A 252 -4.13 16.09 23.97
C LYS A 252 -3.06 16.35 22.92
N GLU A 253 -2.56 17.58 22.79
CA GLU A 253 -1.48 17.93 21.87
C GLU A 253 -0.19 17.17 22.23
N ILE A 254 0.19 17.10 23.50
CA ILE A 254 1.36 16.33 23.97
C ILE A 254 1.25 14.87 23.54
N VAL A 255 0.13 14.23 23.82
CA VAL A 255 -0.09 12.81 23.50
C VAL A 255 -0.17 12.57 21.98
N ASN A 256 -0.89 13.44 21.27
CA ASN A 256 -1.00 13.35 19.80
C ASN A 256 0.37 13.52 19.13
N ARG A 257 1.24 14.38 19.64
CA ARG A 257 2.61 14.55 19.13
C ARG A 257 3.42 13.26 19.27
N VAL A 258 3.29 12.55 20.39
CA VAL A 258 3.95 11.27 20.59
C VAL A 258 3.42 10.23 19.58
N LEU A 259 2.11 10.15 19.38
CA LEU A 259 1.49 9.24 18.44
C LEU A 259 1.95 9.50 16.99
N VAL A 260 1.99 10.76 16.56
CA VAL A 260 2.46 11.14 15.23
C VAL A 260 3.94 10.82 15.05
N ASN A 261 4.77 11.13 16.03
CA ASN A 261 6.20 10.84 15.95
C ASN A 261 6.46 9.32 15.97
N TYR A 262 5.61 8.52 16.63
CA TYR A 262 5.60 7.06 16.46
C TYR A 262 5.40 6.69 14.98
N GLY A 263 4.36 7.20 14.32
CA GLY A 263 4.11 6.96 12.91
C GLY A 263 5.28 7.40 12.02
N LYS A 264 5.84 8.59 12.25
CA LYS A 264 7.01 9.11 11.53
C LYS A 264 8.27 8.25 11.72
N ALA A 265 8.45 7.66 12.90
CA ALA A 265 9.54 6.71 13.15
C ALA A 265 9.32 5.39 12.41
N ILE A 266 8.09 4.87 12.41
CA ILE A 266 7.75 3.66 11.64
C ILE A 266 8.01 3.91 10.14
N GLU A 267 7.54 5.01 9.56
CA GLU A 267 7.87 5.34 8.16
C GLU A 267 9.39 5.36 7.92
N ALA A 268 10.17 6.01 8.77
CA ALA A 268 11.63 6.04 8.64
C ALA A 268 12.24 4.62 8.65
N TYR A 269 11.66 3.68 9.38
CA TYR A 269 12.04 2.27 9.36
C TYR A 269 11.57 1.58 8.07
N LEU A 270 10.32 1.74 7.64
CA LEU A 270 9.78 1.16 6.41
C LEU A 270 10.63 1.54 5.19
N ARG A 271 11.18 2.73 5.16
CA ARG A 271 12.11 3.21 4.11
C ARG A 271 13.44 2.43 4.05
N ARG A 272 13.73 1.58 5.04
CA ARG A 272 14.86 0.63 5.04
C ARG A 272 14.47 -0.75 4.50
N LEU A 273 13.18 -1.03 4.36
CA LEU A 273 12.64 -2.31 3.91
C LEU A 273 12.46 -2.32 2.38
N VAL A 274 13.57 -2.19 1.68
CA VAL A 274 13.59 -2.09 0.22
C VAL A 274 14.28 -3.30 -0.40
N SER A 275 13.64 -3.88 -1.41
CA SER A 275 14.14 -4.96 -2.24
C SER A 275 14.29 -4.46 -3.68
N ARG A 276 15.47 -4.65 -4.25
CA ARG A 276 15.85 -4.26 -5.62
C ARG A 276 16.52 -5.43 -6.33
N ASN A 277 17.05 -5.17 -7.50
CA ASN A 277 17.94 -6.08 -8.23
C ASN A 277 17.35 -7.47 -8.49
N ALA A 278 16.04 -7.50 -8.84
CA ALA A 278 15.38 -8.73 -9.27
C ALA A 278 16.06 -9.29 -10.54
N PRO A 279 15.95 -10.59 -10.84
CA PRO A 279 16.41 -11.16 -12.11
C PRO A 279 15.91 -10.37 -13.33
N PHE A 280 14.66 -9.92 -13.30
CA PHE A 280 14.09 -9.05 -14.33
C PHE A 280 14.85 -7.70 -14.47
N ASP A 281 15.25 -7.09 -13.34
CA ASP A 281 16.00 -5.82 -13.39
C ASP A 281 17.37 -6.01 -14.05
N ARG A 282 18.07 -7.12 -13.70
CA ARG A 282 19.36 -7.45 -14.32
C ARG A 282 19.22 -7.74 -15.81
N PHE A 283 18.14 -8.42 -16.22
CA PHE A 283 17.83 -8.67 -17.62
C PHE A 283 17.68 -7.35 -18.40
N VAL A 284 16.90 -6.42 -17.89
CA VAL A 284 16.73 -5.08 -18.52
C VAL A 284 18.04 -4.30 -18.52
N ALA A 285 18.88 -4.47 -17.51
CA ALA A 285 20.22 -3.87 -17.42
C ALA A 285 21.26 -4.53 -18.35
N GLY A 286 20.90 -5.63 -19.07
CA GLY A 286 21.74 -6.24 -20.10
C GLY A 286 22.24 -7.65 -19.81
N ASP A 287 21.97 -8.21 -18.64
CA ASP A 287 22.26 -9.60 -18.32
C ASP A 287 21.22 -10.54 -18.97
N ARG A 288 21.53 -10.99 -20.20
CA ARG A 288 20.62 -11.77 -21.03
C ARG A 288 20.19 -13.10 -20.39
N ASP A 289 21.01 -13.64 -19.50
CA ASP A 289 20.81 -14.94 -18.87
C ASP A 289 20.16 -14.82 -17.49
N ALA A 290 19.93 -13.59 -16.99
CA ALA A 290 19.27 -13.34 -15.72
C ALA A 290 17.85 -13.93 -15.63
N ILE A 291 17.17 -14.07 -16.77
CA ILE A 291 15.86 -14.74 -16.87
C ILE A 291 15.87 -15.79 -17.98
N SER A 292 15.18 -16.90 -17.76
CA SER A 292 15.13 -18.01 -18.71
C SER A 292 14.36 -17.63 -20.00
N HIS A 293 14.59 -18.39 -21.08
CA HIS A 293 13.83 -18.24 -22.33
C HIS A 293 12.31 -18.34 -22.11
N GLU A 294 11.87 -19.26 -21.26
CA GLU A 294 10.45 -19.41 -20.92
C GLU A 294 9.91 -18.20 -20.14
N ALA A 295 10.71 -17.58 -19.26
CA ALA A 295 10.33 -16.34 -18.59
C ALA A 295 10.25 -15.16 -19.57
N LYS A 296 11.10 -15.11 -20.62
CA LYS A 296 11.02 -14.10 -21.69
C LYS A 296 9.72 -14.25 -22.49
N LYS A 297 9.29 -15.49 -22.79
CA LYS A 297 7.97 -15.75 -23.38
C LYS A 297 6.84 -15.28 -22.47
N GLY A 298 6.95 -15.56 -21.17
CA GLY A 298 5.99 -15.07 -20.17
C GLY A 298 5.93 -13.54 -20.10
N LEU A 299 7.07 -12.85 -20.17
CA LEU A 299 7.12 -11.40 -20.26
C LEU A 299 6.40 -10.89 -21.53
N LYS A 300 6.60 -11.57 -22.65
CA LYS A 300 5.91 -11.23 -23.90
C LYS A 300 4.39 -11.41 -23.80
N LEU A 301 3.93 -12.45 -23.10
CA LEU A 301 2.51 -12.61 -22.77
C LEU A 301 1.99 -11.48 -21.87
N PHE A 302 2.76 -11.13 -20.85
CA PHE A 302 2.42 -10.08 -19.88
C PHE A 302 2.19 -8.72 -20.55
N ILE A 303 3.09 -8.31 -21.45
CA ILE A 303 2.98 -7.03 -22.16
C ILE A 303 2.08 -7.09 -23.41
N GLY A 304 1.69 -8.29 -23.87
CA GLY A 304 0.93 -8.53 -25.09
C GLY A 304 -0.40 -9.24 -24.83
N LYS A 305 -0.49 -10.53 -25.20
CA LYS A 305 -1.74 -11.32 -25.23
C LYS A 305 -2.52 -11.28 -23.91
N ALA A 306 -1.83 -11.40 -22.76
CA ALA A 306 -2.48 -11.42 -21.46
C ALA A 306 -2.88 -10.02 -20.97
N GLY A 307 -2.30 -8.94 -21.51
CA GLY A 307 -2.68 -7.56 -21.23
C GLY A 307 -2.43 -7.08 -19.80
N CYS A 308 -1.64 -7.79 -18.99
CA CYS A 308 -1.36 -7.42 -17.59
C CYS A 308 -0.73 -6.04 -17.48
N ILE A 309 0.01 -5.63 -18.53
CA ILE A 309 0.65 -4.30 -18.62
C ILE A 309 -0.34 -3.13 -18.54
N HIS A 310 -1.63 -3.33 -18.79
CA HIS A 310 -2.61 -2.24 -18.75
C HIS A 310 -2.79 -1.67 -17.33
N CYS A 311 -2.64 -2.50 -16.31
CA CYS A 311 -2.71 -2.12 -14.91
C CYS A 311 -1.33 -2.20 -14.22
N HIS A 312 -0.45 -3.12 -14.67
CA HIS A 312 0.86 -3.37 -14.05
C HIS A 312 2.01 -2.76 -14.89
N ASN A 313 2.01 -1.42 -15.07
CA ASN A 313 2.75 -0.69 -16.11
C ASN A 313 3.90 0.21 -15.60
N THR A 314 4.23 0.16 -14.31
CA THR A 314 5.33 0.93 -13.70
C THR A 314 6.44 0.01 -13.17
N PRO A 315 7.57 0.55 -12.70
CA PRO A 315 8.61 -0.25 -12.05
C PRO A 315 8.17 -1.05 -10.82
N LEU A 316 7.02 -0.71 -10.22
CA LEU A 316 6.38 -1.48 -9.16
C LEU A 316 5.47 -2.58 -9.70
N PHE A 317 5.24 -2.62 -11.01
CA PHE A 317 4.20 -3.43 -11.64
C PHE A 317 2.81 -3.13 -11.03
N SER A 318 2.47 -1.86 -10.97
CA SER A 318 1.20 -1.29 -10.53
C SER A 318 1.05 0.08 -11.17
N ASP A 319 -0.15 0.45 -11.60
CA ASP A 319 -0.51 1.83 -11.96
C ASP A 319 -0.94 2.65 -10.73
N ASP A 320 -1.06 1.96 -9.59
CA ASP A 320 -1.55 2.51 -8.33
C ASP A 320 -2.98 3.07 -8.42
N ASP A 321 -3.75 2.60 -9.41
CA ASP A 321 -5.14 2.98 -9.63
C ASP A 321 -6.11 1.85 -9.22
N PHE A 322 -7.39 2.07 -9.37
CA PHE A 322 -8.46 1.21 -8.84
C PHE A 322 -9.33 0.65 -9.96
N HIS A 323 -9.50 -0.67 -9.97
CA HIS A 323 -10.15 -1.41 -11.04
C HIS A 323 -11.19 -2.40 -10.53
N VAL A 324 -12.19 -2.68 -11.37
CA VAL A 324 -13.16 -3.76 -11.15
C VAL A 324 -12.68 -5.02 -11.88
N ILE A 325 -12.07 -5.94 -11.13
CA ILE A 325 -11.60 -7.23 -11.69
C ILE A 325 -12.62 -8.36 -11.56
N GLY A 326 -13.75 -8.12 -10.90
CA GLY A 326 -14.79 -9.14 -10.74
C GLY A 326 -14.38 -10.28 -9.82
N LEU A 327 -13.83 -9.94 -8.65
CA LEU A 327 -13.46 -10.93 -7.63
C LEU A 327 -14.61 -11.09 -6.63
N ARG A 328 -15.25 -12.26 -6.61
CA ARG A 328 -16.19 -12.68 -5.58
C ARG A 328 -15.44 -13.09 -4.33
N ILE A 329 -15.92 -12.65 -3.17
CA ILE A 329 -15.44 -13.18 -1.89
C ILE A 329 -16.14 -14.51 -1.64
N ASP A 330 -15.34 -15.55 -1.42
CA ASP A 330 -15.82 -16.88 -1.02
C ASP A 330 -15.57 -17.12 0.47
N THR A 331 -16.59 -16.88 1.28
CA THR A 331 -16.48 -17.04 2.73
C THR A 331 -16.27 -18.50 3.18
N SER A 332 -16.42 -19.48 2.28
CA SER A 332 -16.02 -20.87 2.56
C SER A 332 -14.50 -21.06 2.50
N LEU A 333 -13.81 -20.22 1.74
CA LEU A 333 -12.35 -20.17 1.63
C LEU A 333 -11.73 -19.14 2.60
N SER A 334 -12.42 -18.04 2.83
CA SER A 334 -12.00 -16.94 3.70
C SER A 334 -13.12 -16.58 4.69
N PRO A 335 -13.29 -17.34 5.78
CA PRO A 335 -14.45 -17.25 6.66
C PRO A 335 -14.66 -15.88 7.33
N HIS A 336 -13.60 -15.10 7.48
CA HIS A 336 -13.64 -13.80 8.15
C HIS A 336 -13.64 -12.62 7.17
N ALA A 337 -13.56 -12.87 5.86
CA ALA A 337 -13.69 -11.83 4.85
C ALA A 337 -15.12 -11.28 4.80
N ASP A 338 -15.24 -9.98 4.50
CA ASP A 338 -16.54 -9.35 4.31
C ASP A 338 -16.99 -9.47 2.84
N PRO A 339 -18.03 -10.28 2.54
CA PRO A 339 -18.53 -10.45 1.18
C PRO A 339 -19.18 -9.17 0.62
N ASN A 340 -19.52 -8.21 1.49
CA ASN A 340 -20.16 -6.95 1.14
C ASN A 340 -19.17 -5.77 1.11
N GLU A 341 -17.89 -6.03 1.26
CA GLU A 341 -16.90 -4.97 1.27
C GLU A 341 -16.87 -4.21 -0.06
N ALA A 342 -17.15 -2.92 0.00
CA ALA A 342 -17.34 -2.09 -1.19
C ALA A 342 -16.04 -1.49 -1.76
N GLY A 343 -14.89 -1.78 -1.17
CA GLY A 343 -13.59 -1.29 -1.62
C GLY A 343 -13.46 0.23 -1.54
N ARG A 344 -12.98 0.85 -2.61
CA ARG A 344 -12.72 2.30 -2.68
C ARG A 344 -13.90 3.17 -2.26
N SER A 345 -15.14 2.78 -2.57
CA SER A 345 -16.32 3.58 -2.24
C SER A 345 -16.61 3.63 -0.73
N ALA A 346 -16.34 2.55 0.01
CA ALA A 346 -16.47 2.55 1.47
C ALA A 346 -15.47 3.51 2.12
N ASN A 347 -14.25 3.53 1.61
CA ASN A 347 -13.19 4.41 2.10
C ASN A 347 -13.44 5.87 1.74
N GLN A 348 -14.11 6.16 0.61
CA GLN A 348 -14.48 7.52 0.25
C GLN A 348 -15.35 8.18 1.33
N ALA A 349 -16.37 7.48 1.83
CA ALA A 349 -17.25 8.00 2.85
C ALA A 349 -16.47 8.37 4.14
N LEU A 350 -15.52 7.52 4.53
CA LEU A 350 -14.67 7.76 5.70
C LEU A 350 -13.68 8.91 5.48
N ILE A 351 -12.96 8.91 4.36
CA ILE A 351 -11.95 9.94 4.04
C ILE A 351 -12.59 11.32 3.88
N CYS A 352 -13.82 11.37 3.35
CA CYS A 352 -14.53 12.60 3.07
C CYS A 352 -15.37 13.10 4.25
N ASP A 353 -15.43 12.36 5.35
CA ASP A 353 -16.01 12.86 6.60
C ASP A 353 -15.20 14.07 7.08
N PRO A 354 -15.83 15.23 7.29
CA PRO A 354 -15.11 16.44 7.74
C PRO A 354 -14.35 16.24 9.05
N THR A 355 -14.79 15.33 9.92
CA THR A 355 -14.12 15.03 11.19
C THR A 355 -12.82 14.23 10.98
N VAL A 356 -12.73 13.46 9.92
CA VAL A 356 -11.52 12.72 9.51
C VAL A 356 -10.68 13.54 8.52
N ALA A 357 -11.31 14.07 7.48
CA ALA A 357 -10.62 14.81 6.41
C ALA A 357 -10.09 16.19 6.88
N GLY A 358 -10.75 16.82 7.83
CA GLY A 358 -10.30 18.07 8.47
C GLY A 358 -9.36 17.85 9.65
N GLY A 359 -8.98 16.62 9.94
CA GLY A 359 -8.18 16.26 11.10
C GLY A 359 -6.72 16.71 11.00
N ASP A 360 -6.09 16.82 12.16
CA ASP A 360 -4.70 17.28 12.32
C ASP A 360 -3.66 16.28 11.80
N PHE A 361 -4.09 15.04 11.53
CA PHE A 361 -3.20 13.89 11.25
C PHE A 361 -2.96 13.62 9.74
N ASN A 362 -3.50 14.41 8.83
CA ASN A 362 -3.30 14.25 7.40
C ASN A 362 -2.12 15.08 6.86
N VAL A 363 -1.77 14.93 5.56
CA VAL A 363 -0.60 15.59 4.95
C VAL A 363 -0.63 17.12 4.99
N ASN A 364 -1.80 17.73 5.10
CA ASN A 364 -1.97 19.17 5.24
C ASN A 364 -2.43 19.59 6.66
N GLY A 365 -2.45 18.65 7.60
CA GLY A 365 -2.82 18.90 8.99
C GLY A 365 -1.69 19.51 9.81
N HIS A 366 -2.02 19.82 11.05
CA HIS A 366 -1.12 20.48 12.01
C HIS A 366 0.19 19.73 12.27
N PHE A 367 0.16 18.39 12.19
CA PHE A 367 1.33 17.54 12.45
C PHE A 367 2.21 17.26 11.24
N SER A 368 1.79 17.68 10.06
CA SER A 368 2.61 17.60 8.84
C SER A 368 3.80 18.57 8.92
N ASP A 369 4.99 18.13 8.53
CA ASP A 369 6.16 19.02 8.42
C ASP A 369 6.07 19.90 7.16
N HIS A 370 5.10 19.66 6.28
CA HIS A 370 4.85 20.48 5.10
C HIS A 370 3.33 20.62 4.82
N PRO A 371 2.59 21.37 5.66
CA PRO A 371 1.13 21.44 5.60
C PRO A 371 0.58 22.16 4.35
N ALA A 372 1.44 22.73 3.50
CA ALA A 372 1.02 23.38 2.25
C ALA A 372 0.70 22.39 1.11
N ILE A 373 0.85 21.08 1.33
CA ILE A 373 0.45 20.06 0.36
C ILE A 373 -1.07 20.02 0.31
N THR A 374 -1.62 20.30 -0.87
CA THR A 374 -3.07 20.24 -1.08
C THR A 374 -3.50 18.82 -1.42
N ARG A 375 -4.50 18.30 -0.72
CA ARG A 375 -5.21 17.08 -1.11
C ARG A 375 -6.04 17.34 -2.36
N ASP A 376 -6.17 16.34 -3.24
CA ASP A 376 -7.09 16.43 -4.37
C ASP A 376 -8.54 16.49 -3.86
N GLY A 377 -9.11 17.70 -3.86
CA GLY A 377 -10.49 17.93 -3.44
C GLY A 377 -11.54 17.31 -4.38
N ASN A 378 -11.15 16.77 -5.54
CA ASN A 378 -12.09 16.16 -6.48
C ASN A 378 -12.52 14.78 -6.02
N PHE A 379 -11.68 14.05 -5.27
CA PHE A 379 -12.01 12.72 -4.77
C PHE A 379 -13.34 12.68 -4.01
N CYS A 380 -13.59 13.64 -3.12
CA CYS A 380 -14.81 13.70 -2.34
C CYS A 380 -16.04 14.18 -3.13
N ARG A 381 -15.85 14.63 -4.36
CA ARG A 381 -16.95 15.10 -5.25
C ARG A 381 -17.34 14.06 -6.29
N GLN A 382 -16.56 13.02 -6.47
CA GLN A 382 -16.82 11.96 -7.43
C GLN A 382 -17.75 10.91 -6.81
N THR A 383 -18.59 10.29 -7.63
CA THR A 383 -19.30 9.09 -7.25
C THR A 383 -18.41 7.90 -7.55
N ILE A 384 -17.92 7.23 -6.52
CA ILE A 384 -17.08 6.03 -6.63
C ILE A 384 -18.00 4.81 -6.54
N PRO A 385 -18.09 3.98 -7.59
CA PRO A 385 -18.86 2.75 -7.52
C PRO A 385 -18.20 1.74 -6.57
N PRO A 386 -18.98 0.82 -5.97
CA PRO A 386 -18.41 -0.28 -5.19
C PRO A 386 -17.60 -1.23 -6.08
N GLY A 387 -16.73 -2.04 -5.46
CA GLY A 387 -15.98 -3.10 -6.15
C GLY A 387 -14.73 -2.61 -6.88
N LEU A 388 -14.32 -1.37 -6.70
CA LEU A 388 -13.05 -0.85 -7.15
C LEU A 388 -11.95 -1.19 -6.15
N TRP A 389 -10.90 -1.87 -6.64
CA TRP A 389 -9.76 -2.34 -5.86
C TRP A 389 -8.46 -1.87 -6.45
N ARG A 390 -7.53 -1.45 -5.60
CA ARG A 390 -6.23 -0.95 -6.04
C ARG A 390 -5.41 -2.05 -6.70
N THR A 391 -4.72 -1.72 -7.79
CA THR A 391 -3.72 -2.58 -8.41
C THR A 391 -2.54 -2.78 -7.45
N LYS A 392 -2.36 -3.99 -6.95
CA LYS A 392 -1.19 -4.34 -6.13
C LYS A 392 0.06 -4.50 -6.99
N GLY A 393 1.21 -4.09 -6.46
CA GLY A 393 2.48 -4.33 -7.11
C GLY A 393 2.82 -5.81 -7.18
N LEU A 394 3.57 -6.21 -8.22
CA LEU A 394 3.95 -7.61 -8.42
C LEU A 394 5.40 -7.90 -8.02
N ARG A 395 6.12 -6.93 -7.48
CA ARG A 395 7.43 -7.21 -6.90
C ARG A 395 7.27 -8.20 -5.75
N GLN A 396 8.11 -9.24 -5.70
CA GLN A 396 8.06 -10.35 -4.75
C GLN A 396 6.77 -11.20 -4.79
N VAL A 397 5.94 -11.06 -5.80
CA VAL A 397 4.64 -11.72 -5.86
C VAL A 397 4.73 -13.24 -5.72
N ALA A 398 5.81 -13.87 -6.18
CA ALA A 398 6.01 -15.32 -6.06
C ALA A 398 6.22 -15.80 -4.61
N GLU A 399 6.51 -14.90 -3.68
CA GLU A 399 6.87 -15.19 -2.29
C GLU A 399 5.77 -14.83 -1.29
N THR A 400 4.74 -14.08 -1.72
CA THR A 400 3.79 -13.40 -0.83
C THR A 400 2.35 -13.93 -0.92
N GLY A 401 2.19 -15.21 -1.31
CA GLY A 401 0.88 -15.85 -1.19
C GLY A 401 0.42 -16.04 0.28
N PRO A 402 -0.90 -16.18 0.52
CA PRO A 402 -1.97 -16.27 -0.44
C PRO A 402 -2.36 -14.93 -1.07
N TYR A 403 -3.11 -14.98 -2.16
CA TYR A 403 -3.35 -13.83 -3.02
C TYR A 403 -4.78 -13.33 -2.92
N PHE A 404 -5.01 -12.18 -3.57
CA PHE A 404 -6.18 -11.34 -3.46
C PHE A 404 -6.34 -10.72 -2.07
N ARG A 405 -7.32 -9.82 -1.93
CA ARG A 405 -7.51 -9.04 -0.70
C ARG A 405 -7.86 -9.88 0.54
N ASP A 406 -8.41 -11.05 0.34
CA ASP A 406 -8.91 -11.96 1.37
C ASP A 406 -8.11 -13.27 1.47
N GLY A 407 -7.06 -13.43 0.65
CA GLY A 407 -6.21 -14.61 0.67
C GLY A 407 -6.83 -15.88 0.06
N GLN A 408 -7.94 -15.77 -0.69
CA GLN A 408 -8.66 -16.95 -1.20
C GLN A 408 -7.92 -17.72 -2.31
N ALA A 409 -6.94 -17.12 -2.96
CA ALA A 409 -6.10 -17.80 -3.95
C ALA A 409 -4.77 -18.22 -3.29
N ALA A 410 -4.55 -19.52 -3.15
CA ALA A 410 -3.39 -20.04 -2.45
C ALA A 410 -2.09 -19.92 -3.28
N THR A 411 -2.18 -19.99 -4.59
CA THR A 411 -1.04 -20.07 -5.50
C THR A 411 -1.13 -19.07 -6.65
N LEU A 412 0.01 -18.82 -7.32
CA LEU A 412 0.01 -18.05 -8.56
C LEU A 412 -0.77 -18.73 -9.69
N ASP A 413 -0.89 -20.05 -9.65
CA ASP A 413 -1.70 -20.77 -10.63
C ASP A 413 -3.18 -20.41 -10.48
N ASP A 414 -3.68 -20.31 -9.23
CA ASP A 414 -5.06 -19.88 -8.96
C ASP A 414 -5.30 -18.45 -9.45
N VAL A 415 -4.32 -17.56 -9.26
CA VAL A 415 -4.38 -16.17 -9.74
C VAL A 415 -4.42 -16.12 -11.27
N ILE A 416 -3.53 -16.85 -11.94
CA ILE A 416 -3.47 -16.89 -13.41
C ILE A 416 -4.77 -17.48 -13.96
N GLU A 417 -5.31 -18.53 -13.33
CA GLU A 417 -6.58 -19.13 -13.72
C GLU A 417 -7.76 -18.15 -13.54
N PHE A 418 -7.77 -17.37 -12.47
CA PHE A 418 -8.77 -16.32 -12.27
C PHE A 418 -8.76 -15.32 -13.44
N TYR A 419 -7.59 -14.80 -13.81
CA TYR A 419 -7.48 -13.87 -14.93
C TYR A 419 -7.76 -14.54 -16.28
N ASP A 420 -7.34 -15.81 -16.47
CA ASP A 420 -7.58 -16.54 -17.71
C ASP A 420 -9.07 -16.74 -18.00
N ARG A 421 -9.88 -17.01 -16.98
CA ARG A 421 -11.35 -17.09 -17.12
C ARG A 421 -12.05 -15.72 -17.18
N GLY A 422 -11.33 -14.61 -16.96
CA GLY A 422 -11.88 -13.25 -16.98
C GLY A 422 -12.66 -12.88 -15.73
N GLY A 423 -12.21 -13.35 -14.57
CA GLY A 423 -12.86 -13.10 -13.28
C GLY A 423 -14.12 -13.92 -13.06
N ASP A 424 -14.82 -13.66 -11.95
CA ASP A 424 -16.05 -14.35 -11.60
C ASP A 424 -17.27 -13.83 -12.38
N PRO A 425 -18.41 -14.56 -12.43
CA PRO A 425 -19.64 -14.11 -13.10
C PRO A 425 -20.15 -12.77 -12.56
N ALA A 426 -20.73 -11.96 -13.42
CA ALA A 426 -21.09 -10.56 -13.11
C ALA A 426 -22.13 -10.40 -11.98
N ASP A 427 -22.90 -11.41 -11.70
CA ASP A 427 -23.91 -11.45 -10.65
C ASP A 427 -23.40 -11.96 -9.29
N THR A 428 -22.10 -12.25 -9.18
CA THR A 428 -21.52 -12.90 -8.00
C THR A 428 -20.57 -12.01 -7.18
N PHE A 429 -20.30 -10.79 -7.63
CA PHE A 429 -19.44 -9.83 -6.94
C PHE A 429 -20.06 -8.43 -6.94
N GLN A 430 -19.57 -7.56 -6.07
CA GLN A 430 -19.95 -6.15 -6.07
C GLN A 430 -19.14 -5.37 -7.12
N GLY A 431 -19.79 -4.41 -7.76
CA GLY A 431 -19.16 -3.49 -8.70
C GLY A 431 -19.87 -3.39 -10.03
N GLY A 432 -19.28 -2.60 -10.90
CA GLY A 432 -19.71 -2.36 -12.27
C GLY A 432 -19.20 -3.44 -13.25
N PRO A 433 -19.24 -3.16 -14.55
CA PRO A 433 -18.65 -4.02 -15.56
C PRO A 433 -17.17 -4.29 -15.25
N LYS A 434 -16.76 -5.55 -15.44
CA LYS A 434 -15.35 -5.94 -15.29
C LYS A 434 -14.48 -5.29 -16.36
N GLU A 435 -13.30 -4.86 -15.98
CA GLU A 435 -12.26 -4.35 -16.88
C GLU A 435 -11.40 -5.46 -17.49
N ILE A 436 -11.49 -6.69 -16.94
CA ILE A 436 -10.80 -7.86 -17.44
C ILE A 436 -11.73 -8.76 -18.28
N ARG A 437 -11.11 -9.54 -19.16
CA ARG A 437 -11.79 -10.47 -20.07
C ARG A 437 -11.05 -11.81 -20.12
N PRO A 438 -11.68 -12.92 -20.56
CA PRO A 438 -11.00 -14.18 -20.74
C PRO A 438 -9.78 -14.06 -21.67
N LEU A 439 -8.65 -14.64 -21.24
CA LEU A 439 -7.37 -14.52 -21.94
C LEU A 439 -7.13 -15.68 -22.91
N HIS A 440 -7.76 -16.84 -22.67
CA HIS A 440 -7.62 -18.06 -23.47
C HIS A 440 -6.15 -18.49 -23.58
N LEU A 441 -5.46 -18.58 -22.45
CA LEU A 441 -4.08 -19.05 -22.37
C LEU A 441 -4.03 -20.57 -22.43
N SER A 442 -3.07 -21.11 -23.17
CA SER A 442 -2.74 -22.52 -23.08
C SER A 442 -2.05 -22.85 -21.74
N GLY A 443 -1.99 -24.14 -21.38
CA GLY A 443 -1.25 -24.56 -20.18
C GLY A 443 0.23 -24.17 -20.23
N GLU A 444 0.87 -24.20 -21.40
CA GLU A 444 2.24 -23.74 -21.58
C GLU A 444 2.37 -22.23 -21.35
N GLU A 445 1.46 -21.43 -21.89
CA GLU A 445 1.45 -19.97 -21.72
C GLU A 445 1.25 -19.56 -20.24
N LYS A 446 0.40 -20.28 -19.50
CA LYS A 446 0.21 -20.08 -18.05
C LYS A 446 1.52 -20.35 -17.28
N GLU A 447 2.22 -21.43 -17.59
CA GLU A 447 3.52 -21.74 -16.99
C GLU A 447 4.60 -20.72 -17.34
N GLN A 448 4.62 -20.21 -18.58
CA GLN A 448 5.53 -19.15 -19.01
C GLN A 448 5.28 -17.85 -18.26
N LEU A 449 4.01 -17.45 -18.12
CA LEU A 449 3.62 -16.26 -17.36
C LEU A 449 4.04 -16.40 -15.88
N LYS A 450 3.78 -17.55 -15.26
CA LYS A 450 4.23 -17.84 -13.88
C LYS A 450 5.75 -17.76 -13.74
N LYS A 451 6.52 -18.30 -14.71
CA LYS A 451 7.98 -18.19 -14.71
C LYS A 451 8.45 -16.74 -14.80
N PHE A 452 7.77 -15.91 -15.58
CA PHE A 452 8.06 -14.47 -15.61
C PHE A 452 7.79 -13.81 -14.24
N LEU A 453 6.63 -14.03 -13.63
CA LEU A 453 6.28 -13.46 -12.32
C LEU A 453 7.31 -13.82 -11.24
N LYS A 454 7.89 -15.02 -11.28
CA LYS A 454 8.97 -15.43 -10.37
C LYS A 454 10.26 -14.61 -10.55
N THR A 455 10.49 -14.02 -11.71
CA THR A 455 11.69 -13.17 -11.94
C THR A 455 11.59 -11.80 -11.26
N LEU A 456 10.44 -11.45 -10.70
CA LEU A 456 10.20 -10.17 -10.04
C LEU A 456 10.61 -10.16 -8.56
N THR A 457 11.09 -11.29 -8.03
CA THR A 457 11.63 -11.39 -6.67
C THR A 457 13.05 -10.84 -6.64
N GLY A 458 13.23 -9.74 -5.91
CA GLY A 458 14.52 -9.08 -5.75
C GLY A 458 15.36 -9.66 -4.62
N GLU A 459 16.38 -8.93 -4.21
CA GLU A 459 17.22 -9.26 -3.06
C GLU A 459 16.42 -9.13 -1.76
N GLN A 460 16.76 -9.95 -0.78
CA GLN A 460 16.10 -9.91 0.52
C GLN A 460 16.47 -8.64 1.28
N VAL A 461 15.52 -8.14 2.08
CA VAL A 461 15.79 -7.07 3.04
C VAL A 461 16.95 -7.48 3.96
N PRO A 462 17.93 -6.59 4.20
CA PRO A 462 19.06 -6.92 5.07
C PRO A 462 18.61 -7.41 6.45
N ALA A 463 19.14 -8.55 6.90
CA ALA A 463 18.71 -9.23 8.13
C ALA A 463 18.74 -8.35 9.38
N ARG A 464 19.60 -7.29 9.42
CA ARG A 464 19.63 -6.34 10.53
C ARG A 464 18.31 -5.58 10.72
N PHE A 465 17.51 -5.41 9.66
CA PHE A 465 16.21 -4.76 9.74
C PHE A 465 15.07 -5.73 10.08
N LEU A 466 15.33 -7.03 10.07
CA LEU A 466 14.35 -8.07 10.41
C LEU A 466 14.48 -8.57 11.85
N ARG A 467 15.39 -7.99 12.65
CA ARG A 467 15.64 -8.42 14.02
C ARG A 467 14.93 -7.55 15.04
N ASP A 468 14.41 -8.22 16.07
CA ASP A 468 14.01 -7.58 17.31
C ASP A 468 15.26 -7.04 18.03
N LEU A 469 15.26 -5.75 18.33
CA LEU A 469 16.37 -5.08 19.00
C LEU A 469 16.19 -5.00 20.52
N HIS A 470 15.11 -5.53 21.08
CA HIS A 470 14.92 -5.64 22.52
C HIS A 470 15.73 -6.80 23.13
N ASN A 471 15.99 -7.81 22.32
CA ASN A 471 16.82 -8.98 22.67
C ASN A 471 17.93 -9.11 21.61
N PRO A 472 19.04 -8.35 21.74
CA PRO A 472 20.12 -8.33 20.76
C PRO A 472 20.91 -9.66 20.69
#